data_bba11b3620ad2a64ae5c911e9ad84139
#
_entry.id   bba11b3620ad2a64ae5c911e9ad84139
#
_cell.length_a   1.000
_cell.length_b   1.000
_cell.length_c   1.000
_cell.angle_alpha   90.00
_cell.angle_beta   90.00
_cell.angle_gamma   90.00
#
_symmetry.space_group_name_H-M   'P 1'
#
loop_
_entity.id
_entity.type
_entity.pdbx_description
1 polymer ?
#
loop_
_entity_poly.entity_id
_entity_poly.type
_entity_poly.pdbx_seq_one_letter_code
_entity_poly.pdbx_strand_id
1 'polypeptide(L)'
;MEVWKEYQEKNKDRFLNELLDLLRIPSVSAKSENKLDMGKCAEAVKQRLLEAGVDKVEIFETDGHPIVYAEKIIDPLKPTVLVYGHYDVQPAEPLELWNSGPFEPVIIDGKIFARGSCDDKGQVYMHIKALEILVKTNTLTNNIKFCIEGEEEVGSPNLGKFVQTHKELDRKSVV
;
A
#
# COMPACT_ATOMS: atom_id res chain seq x y z
N MET A 1 23.56 -1.11 17.91
CA MET A 1 22.83 -1.19 16.62
C MET A 1 21.80 -0.07 16.60
N GLU A 2 21.49 0.55 15.47
CA GLU A 2 20.44 1.58 15.42
C GLU A 2 19.09 0.93 15.74
N VAL A 3 18.28 1.56 16.58
CA VAL A 3 17.03 1.00 17.14
C VAL A 3 16.05 0.53 16.05
N TRP A 4 16.02 1.21 14.90
CA TRP A 4 15.16 0.83 13.78
C TRP A 4 15.62 -0.47 13.10
N LYS A 5 16.93 -0.73 13.01
CA LYS A 5 17.48 -1.98 12.45
C LYS A 5 17.14 -3.17 13.36
N GLU A 6 17.22 -2.97 14.67
CA GLU A 6 16.85 -3.99 15.64
C GLU A 6 15.37 -4.35 15.54
N TYR A 7 14.50 -3.33 15.43
CA TYR A 7 13.05 -3.54 15.24
C TYR A 7 12.77 -4.29 13.94
N GLN A 8 13.40 -3.87 12.83
CA GLN A 8 13.25 -4.52 11.52
C GLN A 8 13.67 -6.00 11.59
N GLU A 9 14.85 -6.30 12.13
CA GLU A 9 15.35 -7.67 12.21
C GLU A 9 14.43 -8.56 13.06
N LYS A 10 13.93 -8.05 14.19
CA LYS A 10 12.99 -8.76 15.06
C LYS A 10 11.65 -9.07 14.37
N ASN A 11 11.23 -8.26 13.43
CA ASN A 11 9.92 -8.36 12.79
C ASN A 11 9.99 -8.84 11.33
N LYS A 12 11.15 -9.17 10.79
CA LYS A 12 11.34 -9.48 9.37
C LYS A 12 10.43 -10.60 8.86
N ASP A 13 10.25 -11.67 9.63
CA ASP A 13 9.42 -12.81 9.21
C ASP A 13 7.93 -12.41 9.19
N ARG A 14 7.47 -11.61 10.15
CA ARG A 14 6.13 -11.05 10.16
C ARG A 14 5.92 -10.14 8.95
N PHE A 15 6.84 -9.22 8.69
CA PHE A 15 6.77 -8.32 7.54
C PHE A 15 6.71 -9.09 6.22
N LEU A 16 7.53 -10.13 6.09
CA LEU A 16 7.50 -10.98 4.91
C LEU A 16 6.14 -11.67 4.75
N ASN A 17 5.62 -12.32 5.79
CA ASN A 17 4.34 -13.02 5.73
C ASN A 17 3.18 -12.07 5.40
N GLU A 18 3.14 -10.88 5.99
CA GLU A 18 2.12 -9.86 5.70
C GLU A 18 2.17 -9.40 4.23
N LEU A 19 3.37 -9.25 3.64
CA LEU A 19 3.51 -8.96 2.21
C LEU A 19 2.98 -10.12 1.36
N LEU A 20 3.37 -11.36 1.69
CA LEU A 20 2.89 -12.53 0.95
C LEU A 20 1.36 -12.64 1.00
N ASP A 21 0.73 -12.32 2.14
CA ASP A 21 -0.73 -12.29 2.26
C ASP A 21 -1.37 -11.22 1.36
N LEU A 22 -0.77 -10.04 1.28
CA LEU A 22 -1.23 -8.98 0.38
C LEU A 22 -1.11 -9.38 -1.09
N LEU A 23 -0.03 -10.08 -1.47
CA LEU A 23 0.21 -10.56 -2.83
C LEU A 23 -0.77 -11.67 -3.25
N ARG A 24 -1.35 -12.42 -2.31
CA ARG A 24 -2.37 -13.45 -2.59
C ARG A 24 -3.71 -12.88 -3.03
N ILE A 25 -3.97 -11.60 -2.81
CA ILE A 25 -5.24 -10.97 -3.21
C ILE A 25 -5.16 -10.60 -4.69
N PRO A 26 -5.99 -11.16 -5.58
CA PRO A 26 -5.94 -10.89 -7.01
C PRO A 26 -6.69 -9.58 -7.35
N SER A 27 -6.14 -8.44 -6.91
CA SER A 27 -6.73 -7.11 -7.13
C SER A 27 -6.48 -6.60 -8.54
N VAL A 28 -7.03 -7.29 -9.54
CA VAL A 28 -6.92 -6.94 -10.96
C VAL A 28 -8.01 -5.93 -11.31
N SER A 29 -7.65 -4.63 -11.39
CA SER A 29 -8.59 -3.53 -11.62
C SER A 29 -9.34 -3.61 -12.97
N ALA A 30 -8.67 -4.13 -13.99
CA ALA A 30 -9.24 -4.26 -15.34
C ALA A 30 -10.31 -5.37 -15.49
N LYS A 31 -10.51 -6.21 -14.46
CA LYS A 31 -11.42 -7.37 -14.51
C LYS A 31 -12.60 -7.20 -13.56
N SER A 32 -13.82 -7.17 -14.09
CA SER A 32 -15.04 -7.02 -13.28
C SER A 32 -15.25 -8.16 -12.27
N GLU A 33 -14.81 -9.38 -12.58
CA GLU A 33 -14.86 -10.52 -11.68
C GLU A 33 -14.01 -10.35 -10.42
N ASN A 34 -12.97 -9.51 -10.46
CA ASN A 34 -12.12 -9.18 -9.32
C ASN A 34 -12.63 -8.01 -8.46
N LYS A 35 -13.83 -7.48 -8.73
CA LYS A 35 -14.37 -6.33 -7.96
C LYS A 35 -14.38 -6.56 -6.44
N LEU A 36 -14.73 -7.76 -6.00
CA LEU A 36 -14.70 -8.09 -4.56
C LEU A 36 -13.27 -8.17 -4.02
N ASP A 37 -12.31 -8.60 -4.81
CA ASP A 37 -10.91 -8.68 -4.41
C ASP A 37 -10.26 -7.29 -4.35
N MET A 38 -10.71 -6.35 -5.18
CA MET A 38 -10.34 -4.94 -5.05
C MET A 38 -10.73 -4.39 -3.68
N GLY A 39 -11.96 -4.59 -3.24
CA GLY A 39 -12.42 -4.19 -1.90
C GLY A 39 -11.64 -4.88 -0.77
N LYS A 40 -11.38 -6.19 -0.89
CA LYS A 40 -10.54 -6.94 0.07
C LYS A 40 -9.13 -6.37 0.15
N CYS A 41 -8.54 -5.99 -1.01
CA CYS A 41 -7.20 -5.43 -1.04
C CYS A 41 -7.14 -4.05 -0.37
N ALA A 42 -8.13 -3.18 -0.65
CA ALA A 42 -8.25 -1.89 0.01
C ALA A 42 -8.35 -2.03 1.54
N GLU A 43 -9.19 -2.96 2.04
CA GLU A 43 -9.28 -3.24 3.48
C GLU A 43 -7.99 -3.83 4.05
N ALA A 44 -7.28 -4.69 3.30
CA ALA A 44 -5.98 -5.21 3.73
C ALA A 44 -4.94 -4.10 3.86
N VAL A 45 -4.85 -3.17 2.89
CA VAL A 45 -3.97 -2.00 2.95
C VAL A 45 -4.32 -1.12 4.15
N LYS A 46 -5.60 -0.80 4.35
CA LYS A 46 -6.09 -0.06 5.52
C LYS A 46 -5.67 -0.72 6.83
N GLN A 47 -5.84 -2.04 6.95
CA GLN A 47 -5.43 -2.76 8.15
C GLN A 47 -3.92 -2.65 8.41
N ARG A 48 -3.08 -2.77 7.36
CA ARG A 48 -1.61 -2.60 7.52
C ARG A 48 -1.23 -1.18 7.95
N LEU A 49 -1.94 -0.16 7.47
CA LEU A 49 -1.75 1.23 7.89
C LEU A 49 -2.14 1.44 9.37
N LEU A 50 -3.26 0.87 9.82
CA LEU A 50 -3.66 0.90 11.23
C LEU A 50 -2.60 0.26 12.14
N GLU A 51 -2.10 -0.91 11.78
CA GLU A 51 -1.04 -1.62 12.52
C GLU A 51 0.27 -0.85 12.53
N ALA A 52 0.58 -0.12 11.45
CA ALA A 52 1.73 0.78 11.38
C ALA A 52 1.61 1.98 12.32
N GLY A 53 0.41 2.31 12.79
CA GLY A 53 0.17 3.33 13.79
C GLY A 53 -0.20 4.70 13.22
N VAL A 54 -0.91 4.74 12.08
CA VAL A 54 -1.53 5.99 11.59
C VAL A 54 -2.58 6.49 12.58
N ASP A 55 -2.82 7.81 12.59
CA ASP A 55 -3.84 8.43 13.44
C ASP A 55 -5.24 8.31 12.82
N LYS A 56 -5.29 8.33 11.48
CA LYS A 56 -6.52 8.23 10.71
C LYS A 56 -6.27 7.37 9.46
N VAL A 57 -7.24 6.53 9.11
CA VAL A 57 -7.31 5.87 7.81
C VAL A 57 -8.76 5.77 7.36
N GLU A 58 -9.00 6.03 6.08
CA GLU A 58 -10.33 6.03 5.49
C GLU A 58 -10.28 5.43 4.08
N ILE A 59 -11.30 4.69 3.72
CA ILE A 59 -11.51 4.20 2.37
C ILE A 59 -12.57 5.10 1.73
N PHE A 60 -12.19 5.78 0.67
CA PHE A 60 -13.06 6.65 -0.10
C PHE A 60 -13.58 5.89 -1.32
N GLU A 61 -14.87 5.70 -1.37
CA GLU A 61 -15.53 5.13 -2.55
C GLU A 61 -15.42 6.10 -3.73
N THR A 62 -15.22 5.54 -4.92
CA THR A 62 -15.20 6.27 -6.19
C THR A 62 -16.23 5.69 -7.15
N ASP A 63 -16.34 6.26 -8.36
CA ASP A 63 -17.17 5.68 -9.42
C ASP A 63 -16.59 4.33 -9.94
N GLY A 64 -15.35 4.00 -9.56
CA GLY A 64 -14.63 2.76 -9.90
C GLY A 64 -14.17 1.98 -8.69
N HIS A 65 -12.84 1.96 -8.45
CA HIS A 65 -12.26 1.29 -7.30
C HIS A 65 -11.88 2.29 -6.20
N PRO A 66 -11.99 1.91 -4.91
CA PRO A 66 -11.80 2.85 -3.82
C PRO A 66 -10.36 3.32 -3.65
N ILE A 67 -10.20 4.48 -3.01
CA ILE A 67 -8.90 5.06 -2.62
C ILE A 67 -8.75 4.92 -1.11
N VAL A 68 -7.59 4.42 -0.67
CA VAL A 68 -7.22 4.34 0.75
C VAL A 68 -6.38 5.57 1.10
N TYR A 69 -6.90 6.42 1.96
CA TYR A 69 -6.18 7.57 2.49
C TYR A 69 -5.83 7.34 3.95
N ALA A 70 -4.61 7.71 4.36
CA ALA A 70 -4.24 7.67 5.76
C ALA A 70 -3.29 8.81 6.14
N GLU A 71 -3.24 9.14 7.44
CA GLU A 71 -2.33 10.16 7.96
C GLU A 71 -1.78 9.82 9.33
N LYS A 72 -0.52 10.21 9.54
CA LYS A 72 0.16 10.28 10.83
C LYS A 72 0.69 11.69 11.01
N ILE A 73 0.05 12.48 11.87
CA ILE A 73 0.38 13.87 12.13
C ILE A 73 1.02 13.97 13.51
N ILE A 74 2.33 14.20 13.55
CA ILE A 74 3.06 14.34 14.81
C ILE A 74 3.17 15.80 15.28
N ASP A 75 3.13 16.74 14.33
CA ASP A 75 3.17 18.18 14.61
C ASP A 75 2.66 18.94 13.37
N PRO A 76 1.60 19.76 13.47
CA PRO A 76 1.05 20.48 12.32
C PRO A 76 2.00 21.55 11.72
N LEU A 77 3.09 21.87 12.39
CA LEU A 77 4.12 22.81 11.91
C LEU A 77 5.24 22.11 11.13
N LYS A 78 5.33 20.79 11.20
CA LYS A 78 6.34 20.01 10.48
C LYS A 78 5.94 19.76 9.03
N PRO A 79 6.92 19.55 8.14
CA PRO A 79 6.66 19.09 6.78
C PRO A 79 5.85 17.78 6.77
N THR A 80 5.02 17.64 5.76
CA THR A 80 4.24 16.42 5.53
C THR A 80 4.73 15.73 4.26
N VAL A 81 5.16 14.49 4.36
CA VAL A 81 5.49 13.65 3.21
C VAL A 81 4.23 12.95 2.75
N LEU A 82 3.90 13.08 1.47
CA LEU A 82 2.84 12.32 0.84
C LEU A 82 3.45 11.08 0.16
N VAL A 83 2.97 9.92 0.56
CA VAL A 83 3.25 8.65 -0.10
C VAL A 83 2.09 8.34 -1.04
N TYR A 84 2.38 8.29 -2.33
CA TYR A 84 1.44 7.85 -3.35
C TYR A 84 1.84 6.46 -3.85
N GLY A 85 0.85 5.64 -4.19
CA GLY A 85 1.02 4.34 -4.81
C GLY A 85 -0.33 3.69 -5.12
N HIS A 86 -0.32 2.43 -5.53
CA HIS A 86 -1.54 1.73 -5.89
C HIS A 86 -1.54 0.28 -5.40
N TYR A 87 -2.75 -0.26 -5.17
CA TYR A 87 -2.94 -1.64 -4.72
C TYR A 87 -3.51 -2.56 -5.80
N ASP A 88 -3.91 -2.01 -6.93
CA ASP A 88 -4.31 -2.80 -8.08
C ASP A 88 -3.11 -3.34 -8.86
N VAL A 89 -3.38 -4.29 -9.71
CA VAL A 89 -2.35 -4.97 -10.51
C VAL A 89 -2.87 -5.28 -11.91
N GLN A 90 -1.94 -5.38 -12.86
CA GLN A 90 -2.22 -5.84 -14.23
C GLN A 90 -2.78 -7.27 -14.24
N PRO A 91 -3.57 -7.62 -15.25
CA PRO A 91 -3.89 -9.01 -15.57
C PRO A 91 -2.64 -9.89 -15.65
N ALA A 92 -2.77 -11.14 -15.25
CA ALA A 92 -1.62 -12.05 -15.17
C ALA A 92 -1.41 -12.91 -16.42
N GLU A 93 -2.25 -12.75 -17.44
CA GLU A 93 -2.15 -13.47 -18.69
C GLU A 93 -0.85 -13.12 -19.46
N PRO A 94 -0.27 -14.07 -20.18
CA PRO A 94 -0.68 -15.48 -20.33
C PRO A 94 -0.26 -16.34 -19.13
N LEU A 95 -1.22 -17.09 -18.55
CA LEU A 95 -1.00 -17.85 -17.31
C LEU A 95 0.01 -18.99 -17.45
N GLU A 96 0.14 -19.54 -18.64
CA GLU A 96 1.08 -20.65 -18.94
C GLU A 96 2.55 -20.25 -18.87
N LEU A 97 2.87 -18.97 -18.81
CA LEU A 97 4.26 -18.49 -18.65
C LEU A 97 4.68 -18.37 -17.17
N TRP A 98 3.75 -18.55 -16.23
CA TRP A 98 4.08 -18.52 -14.82
C TRP A 98 4.56 -19.89 -14.33
N ASN A 99 5.68 -19.92 -13.60
CA ASN A 99 6.20 -21.13 -12.96
C ASN A 99 5.44 -21.49 -11.66
N SER A 100 4.72 -20.53 -11.09
CA SER A 100 3.79 -20.67 -9.97
C SER A 100 2.54 -19.86 -10.28
N GLY A 101 1.43 -20.09 -9.57
CA GLY A 101 0.25 -19.23 -9.75
C GLY A 101 0.61 -17.75 -9.51
N PRO A 102 0.13 -16.80 -10.34
CA PRO A 102 0.52 -15.40 -10.24
C PRO A 102 0.16 -14.77 -8.89
N PHE A 103 -0.83 -15.30 -8.18
CA PHE A 103 -1.26 -14.90 -6.83
C PHE A 103 -0.91 -15.96 -5.77
N GLU A 104 0.02 -16.85 -6.07
CA GLU A 104 0.63 -17.82 -5.17
C GLU A 104 2.11 -17.47 -4.99
N PRO A 105 2.42 -16.46 -4.13
CA PRO A 105 3.77 -15.95 -4.01
C PRO A 105 4.75 -17.03 -3.55
N VAL A 106 5.84 -17.18 -4.27
CA VAL A 106 6.94 -18.10 -3.96
C VAL A 106 8.25 -17.33 -3.78
N ILE A 107 9.11 -17.85 -2.93
CA ILE A 107 10.44 -17.29 -2.67
C ILE A 107 11.47 -18.25 -3.27
N ILE A 108 12.25 -17.77 -4.24
CA ILE A 108 13.31 -18.53 -4.89
C ILE A 108 14.58 -17.67 -4.85
N ASP A 109 15.65 -18.19 -4.29
CA ASP A 109 16.95 -17.50 -4.17
C ASP A 109 16.83 -16.08 -3.56
N GLY A 110 15.99 -15.94 -2.53
CA GLY A 110 15.76 -14.67 -1.83
C GLY A 110 14.93 -13.64 -2.60
N LYS A 111 14.29 -14.02 -3.72
CA LYS A 111 13.41 -13.17 -4.53
C LYS A 111 11.97 -13.65 -4.44
N ILE A 112 11.03 -12.74 -4.32
CA ILE A 112 9.59 -13.03 -4.32
C ILE A 112 9.07 -12.97 -5.77
N PHE A 113 8.43 -14.05 -6.20
CA PHE A 113 7.78 -14.14 -7.51
C PHE A 113 6.27 -14.17 -7.30
N ALA A 114 5.58 -13.11 -7.71
CA ALA A 114 4.13 -12.97 -7.73
C ALA A 114 3.72 -11.74 -8.54
N ARG A 115 2.49 -11.69 -9.05
CA ARG A 115 1.92 -10.46 -9.60
C ARG A 115 1.78 -9.40 -8.48
N GLY A 116 2.23 -8.17 -8.74
CA GLY A 116 2.21 -7.08 -7.74
C GLY A 116 3.42 -7.04 -6.80
N SER A 117 4.38 -7.99 -6.88
CA SER A 117 5.55 -7.98 -5.99
C SER A 117 6.49 -6.80 -6.25
N CYS A 118 6.56 -6.30 -7.48
CA CYS A 118 7.36 -5.14 -7.89
C CYS A 118 6.50 -3.93 -8.27
N ASP A 119 5.22 -4.14 -8.62
CA ASP A 119 4.32 -3.11 -9.13
C ASP A 119 2.90 -3.38 -8.65
N ASP A 120 2.39 -2.65 -7.66
CA ASP A 120 3.11 -1.72 -6.76
C ASP A 120 2.96 -2.14 -5.29
N LYS A 121 2.27 -3.27 -5.02
CA LYS A 121 2.02 -3.75 -3.64
C LYS A 121 3.30 -3.87 -2.81
N GLY A 122 4.41 -4.34 -3.43
CA GLY A 122 5.68 -4.47 -2.74
C GLY A 122 6.22 -3.11 -2.28
N GLN A 123 6.18 -2.09 -3.14
CA GLN A 123 6.65 -0.74 -2.83
C GLN A 123 5.73 -0.05 -1.82
N VAL A 124 4.42 -0.07 -2.03
CA VAL A 124 3.44 0.45 -1.07
C VAL A 124 3.64 -0.18 0.31
N TYR A 125 3.78 -1.50 0.35
CA TYR A 125 3.99 -2.22 1.60
C TYR A 125 5.30 -1.81 2.29
N MET A 126 6.37 -1.61 1.53
CA MET A 126 7.66 -1.15 2.06
C MET A 126 7.52 0.22 2.75
N HIS A 127 6.78 1.16 2.16
CA HIS A 127 6.50 2.47 2.77
C HIS A 127 5.66 2.34 4.05
N ILE A 128 4.65 1.46 4.07
CA ILE A 128 3.85 1.20 5.27
C ILE A 128 4.74 0.65 6.41
N LYS A 129 5.67 -0.28 6.10
CA LYS A 129 6.58 -0.83 7.11
C LYS A 129 7.65 0.16 7.55
N ALA A 130 8.09 1.03 6.67
CA ALA A 130 8.95 2.15 7.06
C ALA A 130 8.25 3.06 8.09
N LEU A 131 6.97 3.42 7.86
CA LEU A 131 6.18 4.15 8.85
C LEU A 131 6.08 3.37 10.17
N GLU A 132 5.73 2.07 10.12
CA GLU A 132 5.63 1.24 11.32
C GLU A 132 6.92 1.27 12.14
N ILE A 133 8.06 1.07 11.50
CA ILE A 133 9.37 1.11 12.14
C ILE A 133 9.59 2.46 12.82
N LEU A 134 9.39 3.56 12.11
CA LEU A 134 9.61 4.91 12.62
C LEU A 134 8.69 5.24 13.82
N VAL A 135 7.43 4.82 13.76
CA VAL A 135 6.47 5.02 14.86
C VAL A 135 6.84 4.16 16.07
N LYS A 136 7.09 2.87 15.86
CA LYS A 136 7.37 1.92 16.97
C LYS A 136 8.73 2.13 17.63
N THR A 137 9.66 2.77 16.94
CA THR A 137 10.97 3.13 17.48
C THR A 137 11.02 4.58 17.98
N ASN A 138 9.92 5.32 17.86
CA ASN A 138 9.82 6.74 18.24
C ASN A 138 10.86 7.64 17.54
N THR A 139 11.10 7.35 16.25
CA THR A 139 12.08 8.08 15.41
C THR A 139 11.42 8.84 14.26
N LEU A 140 10.09 8.88 14.19
CA LEU A 140 9.39 9.65 13.17
C LEU A 140 9.61 11.15 13.39
N THR A 141 10.08 11.84 12.35
CA THR A 141 10.44 13.28 12.44
C THR A 141 9.48 14.18 11.67
N ASN A 142 8.74 13.67 10.71
CA ASN A 142 7.83 14.39 9.83
C ASN A 142 6.42 13.82 9.90
N ASN A 143 5.43 14.60 9.45
CA ASN A 143 4.10 14.07 9.20
C ASN A 143 4.13 13.19 7.94
N ILE A 144 3.30 12.16 7.92
CA ILE A 144 3.18 11.26 6.76
C ILE A 144 1.70 11.17 6.38
N LYS A 145 1.45 11.21 5.07
CA LYS A 145 0.16 10.90 4.48
C LYS A 145 0.31 9.83 3.43
N PHE A 146 -0.72 9.02 3.25
CA PHE A 146 -0.82 8.02 2.20
C PHE A 146 -2.04 8.29 1.34
N CYS A 147 -1.87 8.20 0.04
CA CYS A 147 -2.93 8.16 -0.95
C CYS A 147 -2.67 6.95 -1.84
N ILE A 148 -3.40 5.86 -1.60
CA ILE A 148 -3.18 4.59 -2.30
C ILE A 148 -4.44 4.27 -3.11
N GLU A 149 -4.32 4.33 -4.44
CA GLU A 149 -5.44 4.10 -5.34
C GLU A 149 -5.59 2.65 -5.80
N GLY A 150 -6.72 2.33 -6.42
CA GLY A 150 -7.02 1.01 -6.97
C GLY A 150 -7.27 1.02 -8.48
N GLU A 151 -6.81 2.03 -9.23
CA GLU A 151 -7.10 2.19 -10.65
C GLU A 151 -5.87 2.65 -11.47
N GLU A 152 -4.65 2.58 -10.92
CA GLU A 152 -3.45 3.03 -11.63
C GLU A 152 -3.28 2.27 -12.94
N GLU A 153 -3.45 0.97 -12.91
CA GLU A 153 -3.26 0.03 -14.01
C GLU A 153 -4.35 0.13 -15.12
N VAL A 154 -5.34 0.99 -14.90
CA VAL A 154 -6.37 1.35 -15.88
C VAL A 154 -6.40 2.87 -16.16
N GLY A 155 -5.35 3.60 -15.75
CA GLY A 155 -5.13 5.01 -16.06
C GLY A 155 -5.73 6.00 -15.07
N SER A 156 -5.98 5.60 -13.83
CA SER A 156 -6.40 6.46 -12.70
C SER A 156 -7.61 7.38 -13.00
N PRO A 157 -8.70 6.87 -13.59
CA PRO A 157 -9.79 7.72 -14.07
C PRO A 157 -10.48 8.54 -12.96
N ASN A 158 -10.44 8.05 -11.70
CA ASN A 158 -11.10 8.69 -10.57
C ASN A 158 -10.17 9.47 -9.64
N LEU A 159 -8.84 9.32 -9.74
CA LEU A 159 -7.88 9.98 -8.87
C LEU A 159 -7.96 11.51 -8.98
N GLY A 160 -8.02 12.05 -10.20
CA GLY A 160 -8.11 13.49 -10.41
C GLY A 160 -9.36 14.11 -9.77
N LYS A 161 -10.51 13.44 -9.86
CA LYS A 161 -11.77 13.85 -9.20
C LYS A 161 -11.63 13.80 -7.68
N PHE A 162 -11.05 12.74 -7.14
CA PHE A 162 -10.78 12.59 -5.71
C PHE A 162 -9.93 13.74 -5.17
N VAL A 163 -8.79 14.02 -5.79
CA VAL A 163 -7.89 15.12 -5.37
C VAL A 163 -8.58 16.48 -5.43
N GLN A 164 -9.37 16.73 -6.48
CA GLN A 164 -10.11 18.00 -6.61
C GLN A 164 -11.19 18.16 -5.55
N THR A 165 -11.86 17.08 -5.16
CA THR A 165 -12.94 17.09 -4.17
C THR A 165 -12.40 17.17 -2.74
N HIS A 166 -11.20 16.64 -2.47
CA HIS A 166 -10.62 16.50 -1.14
C HIS A 166 -9.33 17.33 -0.97
N LYS A 167 -9.29 18.55 -1.50
CA LYS A 167 -8.13 19.45 -1.40
C LYS A 167 -7.68 19.74 0.03
N GLU A 168 -8.59 19.63 0.98
CA GLU A 168 -8.30 19.79 2.40
C GLU A 168 -7.37 18.70 2.94
N LEU A 169 -7.38 17.50 2.34
CA LEU A 169 -6.52 16.38 2.76
C LEU A 169 -5.05 16.61 2.37
N ASP A 170 -4.79 17.38 1.31
CA ASP A 170 -3.44 17.64 0.80
C ASP A 170 -2.80 18.94 1.33
N ARG A 171 -3.55 19.77 2.05
CA ARG A 171 -3.01 21.05 2.54
C ARG A 171 -1.72 20.82 3.35
N LYS A 172 -0.59 21.35 2.85
CA LYS A 172 0.77 21.32 3.41
C LYS A 172 1.58 20.02 3.14
N SER A 173 1.19 19.19 2.19
CA SER A 173 2.05 18.07 1.78
C SER A 173 3.20 18.54 0.88
N VAL A 174 4.36 17.89 1.03
CA VAL A 174 5.51 17.99 0.14
C VAL A 174 5.66 16.62 -0.51
N VAL A 175 5.58 16.57 -1.83
CA VAL A 175 5.70 15.35 -2.62
C VAL A 175 7.17 14.95 -2.75
#